data_25907f46f0d93e7afe6d2ef983c03fd7
#
_entry.id   25907f46f0d93e7afe6d2ef983c03fd7
#
_cell.length_a   1.000
_cell.length_b   1.000
_cell.length_c   1.000
_cell.angle_alpha   90.00
_cell.angle_beta   90.00
_cell.angle_gamma   90.00
#
_symmetry.space_group_name_H-M   'P 1'
#
loop_
_entity.id
_entity.type
_entity.pdbx_description
1 polymer ?
#
loop_
_entity_poly.entity_id
_entity_poly.type
_entity_poly.pdbx_seq_one_letter_code
_entity_poly.pdbx_strand_id
1 'polypeptide(L)'
;MTISVKNLNFFYGANQTLFNINLTANDGDVVVLLGPSGAGKSTLIRTLNLLEVPQSGELSIANNQFDLSANTDPEQIRQLRRDVGMVFQQYHLWPHMTVLENLIEAPMKILGVGETEAKQQAMELLQRLRLEGHAERFPLHLSGGQQQRVAIARALMMKPQVLLFDEPTAALDPEITAQIVSIIEELRETGITQVIVTHEVNMAKKVATKVVYMEQGNIIETGDSTCFEQPQTERFKQYLSHNV
;
A
#
# COMPACT_ATOMS: atom_id res chain seq x y z
N MET A 1 -2.50 -16.63 6.55
CA MET A 1 -1.33 -15.90 6.02
C MET A 1 -1.72 -15.29 4.69
N THR A 2 -1.81 -13.98 4.65
CA THR A 2 -2.35 -13.23 3.50
C THR A 2 -1.27 -12.88 2.48
N ILE A 3 -0.01 -12.71 2.92
CA ILE A 3 1.12 -12.42 2.03
C ILE A 3 2.26 -13.40 2.31
N SER A 4 2.79 -14.01 1.26
CA SER A 4 4.02 -14.81 1.28
C SER A 4 4.82 -14.54 0.01
N VAL A 5 6.01 -14.01 0.18
CA VAL A 5 7.00 -13.81 -0.87
C VAL A 5 8.20 -14.70 -0.57
N LYS A 6 8.65 -15.48 -1.56
CA LYS A 6 9.83 -16.35 -1.40
C LYS A 6 10.80 -16.15 -2.54
N ASN A 7 12.07 -15.90 -2.18
CA ASN A 7 13.20 -15.81 -3.09
C ASN A 7 12.97 -14.86 -4.29
N LEU A 8 12.20 -13.76 -4.07
CA LEU A 8 11.86 -12.83 -5.11
C LEU A 8 13.09 -12.02 -5.53
N ASN A 9 13.38 -12.01 -6.84
CA ASN A 9 14.41 -11.19 -7.43
C ASN A 9 13.80 -10.29 -8.52
N PHE A 10 14.22 -9.04 -8.53
CA PHE A 10 13.72 -8.08 -9.50
C PHE A 10 14.85 -7.26 -10.12
N PHE A 11 14.76 -7.04 -11.44
CA PHE A 11 15.73 -6.31 -12.24
C PHE A 11 15.05 -5.22 -13.07
N TYR A 12 15.64 -4.03 -13.12
CA TYR A 12 15.41 -3.04 -14.16
C TYR A 12 16.46 -3.21 -15.27
N GLY A 13 16.07 -3.86 -16.36
CA GLY A 13 17.03 -4.23 -17.41
C GLY A 13 18.12 -5.15 -16.87
N ALA A 14 19.38 -4.72 -16.90
CA ALA A 14 20.52 -5.48 -16.37
C ALA A 14 20.80 -5.22 -14.88
N ASN A 15 20.15 -4.22 -14.28
CA ASN A 15 20.41 -3.82 -12.90
C ASN A 15 19.47 -4.52 -11.92
N GLN A 16 20.01 -5.40 -11.08
CA GLN A 16 19.24 -6.02 -10.02
C GLN A 16 18.92 -5.00 -8.93
N THR A 17 17.65 -4.90 -8.56
CA THR A 17 17.14 -3.95 -7.57
C THR A 17 16.64 -4.65 -6.31
N LEU A 18 16.11 -5.87 -6.43
CA LEU A 18 15.70 -6.68 -5.27
C LEU A 18 16.43 -8.02 -5.30
N PHE A 19 16.96 -8.43 -4.14
CA PHE A 19 17.82 -9.59 -3.99
C PHE A 19 17.19 -10.57 -3.01
N ASN A 20 16.71 -11.71 -3.51
CA ASN A 20 16.25 -12.85 -2.70
C ASN A 20 15.28 -12.44 -1.57
N ILE A 21 14.29 -11.62 -1.89
CA ILE A 21 13.33 -11.10 -0.92
C ILE A 21 12.44 -12.24 -0.39
N ASN A 22 12.36 -12.33 0.94
CA ASN A 22 11.48 -13.22 1.66
C ASN A 22 10.65 -12.40 2.65
N LEU A 23 9.32 -12.40 2.50
CA LEU A 23 8.40 -11.60 3.30
C LEU A 23 7.13 -12.39 3.58
N THR A 24 6.64 -12.33 4.80
CA THR A 24 5.34 -12.91 5.18
C THR A 24 4.50 -11.91 5.95
N ALA A 25 3.18 -11.93 5.78
CA ALA A 25 2.23 -11.22 6.62
C ALA A 25 0.99 -12.09 6.87
N ASN A 26 0.44 -12.00 8.07
CA ASN A 26 -0.82 -12.64 8.43
C ASN A 26 -1.99 -11.69 8.15
N ASP A 27 -3.20 -12.23 8.27
CA ASP A 27 -4.42 -11.46 8.10
C ASP A 27 -4.49 -10.35 9.16
N GLY A 28 -4.76 -9.12 8.72
CA GLY A 28 -4.82 -7.94 9.58
C GLY A 28 -3.46 -7.37 10.00
N ASP A 29 -2.33 -7.92 9.54
CA ASP A 29 -1.02 -7.30 9.80
C ASP A 29 -0.89 -5.95 9.10
N VAL A 30 -0.21 -5.03 9.77
CA VAL A 30 0.30 -3.78 9.18
C VAL A 30 1.81 -3.90 9.07
N VAL A 31 2.29 -4.26 7.88
CA VAL A 31 3.71 -4.41 7.57
C VAL A 31 4.27 -3.07 7.12
N VAL A 32 5.23 -2.51 7.85
CA VAL A 32 5.87 -1.26 7.47
C VAL A 32 7.27 -1.52 6.92
N LEU A 33 7.52 -1.04 5.70
CA LEU A 33 8.80 -1.11 5.01
C LEU A 33 9.58 0.19 5.26
N LEU A 34 10.71 0.10 5.95
CA LEU A 34 11.60 1.20 6.29
C LEU A 34 12.95 1.04 5.59
N GLY A 35 13.68 2.15 5.46
CA GLY A 35 15.03 2.16 4.90
C GLY A 35 15.33 3.44 4.12
N PRO A 36 16.59 3.69 3.78
CA PRO A 36 17.02 4.88 3.05
C PRO A 36 16.39 4.97 1.65
N SER A 37 16.48 6.15 1.03
CA SER A 37 16.11 6.33 -0.37
C SER A 37 16.93 5.38 -1.26
N GLY A 38 16.30 4.78 -2.25
CA GLY A 38 16.94 3.78 -3.12
C GLY A 38 17.09 2.37 -2.52
N ALA A 39 16.57 2.10 -1.31
CA ALA A 39 16.64 0.77 -0.70
C ALA A 39 15.81 -0.31 -1.41
N GLY A 40 14.96 0.05 -2.39
CA GLY A 40 14.10 -0.89 -3.12
C GLY A 40 12.67 -1.00 -2.59
N LYS A 41 12.26 -0.20 -1.58
CA LYS A 41 10.95 -0.28 -0.92
C LYS A 41 9.77 -0.11 -1.89
N SER A 42 9.76 0.98 -2.69
CA SER A 42 8.70 1.22 -3.67
C SER A 42 8.72 0.20 -4.81
N THR A 43 9.89 -0.35 -5.16
CA THR A 43 9.98 -1.46 -6.09
C THR A 43 9.33 -2.71 -5.49
N LEU A 44 9.67 -3.06 -4.24
CA LEU A 44 9.08 -4.23 -3.57
C LEU A 44 7.56 -4.13 -3.49
N ILE A 45 7.01 -2.99 -3.03
CA ILE A 45 5.55 -2.86 -2.91
C ILE A 45 4.85 -2.96 -4.27
N ARG A 46 5.46 -2.47 -5.36
CA ARG A 46 4.94 -2.58 -6.73
C ARG A 46 5.03 -4.00 -7.29
N THR A 47 5.93 -4.84 -6.79
CA THR A 47 5.95 -6.26 -7.16
C THR A 47 4.81 -7.05 -6.52
N LEU A 48 4.27 -6.61 -5.38
CA LEU A 48 3.18 -7.31 -4.69
C LEU A 48 1.84 -7.27 -5.46
N ASN A 49 1.63 -6.27 -6.31
CA ASN A 49 0.46 -6.21 -7.21
C ASN A 49 0.84 -6.36 -8.69
N LEU A 50 2.06 -6.83 -8.96
CA LEU A 50 2.62 -7.06 -10.30
C LEU A 50 2.52 -5.84 -11.23
N LEU A 51 2.63 -4.62 -10.68
CA LEU A 51 2.93 -3.43 -11.49
C LEU A 51 4.36 -3.51 -12.02
N GLU A 52 5.27 -4.03 -11.22
CA GLU A 52 6.60 -4.45 -11.60
C GLU A 52 6.63 -5.98 -11.51
N VAL A 53 6.90 -6.66 -12.62
CA VAL A 53 6.88 -8.12 -12.68
C VAL A 53 8.28 -8.66 -12.38
N PRO A 54 8.48 -9.36 -11.25
CA PRO A 54 9.78 -9.96 -10.92
C PRO A 54 10.17 -11.07 -11.91
N GLN A 55 11.47 -11.33 -12.02
CA GLN A 55 11.99 -12.34 -12.93
C GLN A 55 12.14 -13.71 -12.28
N SER A 56 12.05 -13.80 -10.94
CA SER A 56 12.03 -15.08 -10.23
C SER A 56 11.47 -14.96 -8.82
N GLY A 57 11.07 -16.08 -8.26
CA GLY A 57 10.52 -16.23 -6.92
C GLY A 57 9.08 -16.71 -6.92
N GLU A 58 8.49 -16.81 -5.74
CA GLU A 58 7.08 -17.14 -5.55
C GLU A 58 6.37 -16.00 -4.83
N LEU A 59 5.18 -15.65 -5.30
CA LEU A 59 4.28 -14.69 -4.67
C LEU A 59 2.94 -15.37 -4.38
N SER A 60 2.54 -15.38 -3.10
CA SER A 60 1.18 -15.69 -2.69
C SER A 60 0.63 -14.47 -1.95
N ILE A 61 -0.47 -13.90 -2.43
CA ILE A 61 -1.08 -12.70 -1.84
C ILE A 61 -2.59 -12.73 -2.03
N ALA A 62 -3.31 -12.45 -0.95
CA ALA A 62 -4.75 -12.70 -0.87
C ALA A 62 -5.03 -14.16 -1.30
N ASN A 63 -5.86 -14.38 -2.29
CA ASN A 63 -6.17 -15.71 -2.82
C ASN A 63 -5.39 -16.05 -4.10
N ASN A 64 -4.37 -15.27 -4.46
CA ASN A 64 -3.62 -15.39 -5.71
C ASN A 64 -2.24 -16.00 -5.47
N GLN A 65 -1.79 -16.88 -6.37
CA GLN A 65 -0.47 -17.53 -6.31
C GLN A 65 0.22 -17.45 -7.66
N PHE A 66 1.49 -17.05 -7.64
CA PHE A 66 2.31 -16.87 -8.83
C PHE A 66 3.68 -17.54 -8.65
N ASP A 67 4.07 -18.34 -9.64
CA ASP A 67 5.48 -18.65 -9.92
C ASP A 67 6.00 -17.55 -10.86
N LEU A 68 6.84 -16.67 -10.34
CA LEU A 68 7.33 -15.50 -11.05
C LEU A 68 8.40 -15.84 -12.11
N SER A 69 8.90 -17.09 -12.12
CA SER A 69 9.80 -17.59 -13.16
C SER A 69 9.06 -18.00 -14.45
N ALA A 70 7.74 -18.19 -14.35
CA ALA A 70 6.87 -18.56 -15.46
C ALA A 70 6.17 -17.33 -16.07
N ASN A 71 5.61 -17.50 -17.27
CA ASN A 71 4.75 -16.48 -17.85
C ASN A 71 3.48 -16.30 -17.02
N THR A 72 3.25 -15.10 -16.54
CA THR A 72 2.07 -14.76 -15.76
C THR A 72 0.87 -14.51 -16.68
N ASP A 73 -0.25 -15.17 -16.41
CA ASP A 73 -1.50 -14.97 -17.16
C ASP A 73 -2.06 -13.55 -16.87
N PRO A 74 -2.36 -12.74 -17.90
CA PRO A 74 -2.98 -11.44 -17.73
C PRO A 74 -4.30 -11.45 -16.96
N GLU A 75 -5.08 -12.53 -17.02
CA GLU A 75 -6.33 -12.64 -16.25
C GLU A 75 -6.05 -12.84 -14.75
N GLN A 76 -5.03 -13.63 -14.40
CA GLN A 76 -4.59 -13.77 -13.02
C GLN A 76 -4.09 -12.45 -12.44
N ILE A 77 -3.36 -11.65 -13.24
CA ILE A 77 -2.95 -10.29 -12.82
C ILE A 77 -4.17 -9.38 -12.59
N ARG A 78 -5.18 -9.45 -13.45
CA ARG A 78 -6.43 -8.69 -13.27
C ARG A 78 -7.14 -9.09 -11.98
N GLN A 79 -7.22 -10.39 -11.70
CA GLN A 79 -7.82 -10.88 -10.46
C GLN A 79 -7.02 -10.40 -9.23
N LEU A 80 -5.70 -10.52 -9.27
CA LEU A 80 -4.83 -10.00 -8.22
C LEU A 80 -5.14 -8.53 -7.91
N ARG A 81 -5.24 -7.69 -8.93
CA ARG A 81 -5.48 -6.24 -8.80
C ARG A 81 -6.90 -5.88 -8.35
N ARG A 82 -7.84 -6.82 -8.35
CA ARG A 82 -9.14 -6.68 -7.67
C ARG A 82 -9.00 -6.88 -6.16
N ASP A 83 -8.19 -7.89 -5.77
CA ASP A 83 -8.05 -8.31 -4.38
C ASP A 83 -7.02 -7.46 -3.62
N VAL A 84 -6.10 -6.80 -4.33
CA VAL A 84 -5.00 -6.00 -3.79
C VAL A 84 -5.12 -4.56 -4.28
N GLY A 85 -5.57 -3.68 -3.39
CA GLY A 85 -5.63 -2.25 -3.65
C GLY A 85 -4.26 -1.57 -3.49
N MET A 86 -4.03 -0.47 -4.20
CA MET A 86 -2.81 0.33 -4.06
C MET A 86 -3.11 1.83 -4.02
N VAL A 87 -2.50 2.49 -3.04
CA VAL A 87 -2.53 3.94 -2.83
C VAL A 87 -1.13 4.48 -3.09
N PHE A 88 -1.01 5.36 -4.07
CA PHE A 88 0.26 5.93 -4.52
C PHE A 88 0.55 7.27 -3.83
N GLN A 89 1.82 7.62 -3.71
CA GLN A 89 2.30 8.90 -3.21
C GLN A 89 1.70 10.09 -4.00
N GLN A 90 1.52 9.96 -5.32
CA GLN A 90 0.98 11.00 -6.21
C GLN A 90 -0.54 10.89 -6.40
N TYR A 91 -1.26 10.16 -5.55
CA TYR A 91 -2.72 9.94 -5.53
C TYR A 91 -3.26 9.28 -6.81
N HIS A 92 -2.79 9.62 -7.99
CA HIS A 92 -3.21 9.17 -9.33
C HIS A 92 -4.73 9.21 -9.54
N LEU A 93 -5.38 10.26 -9.03
CA LEU A 93 -6.79 10.51 -9.31
C LEU A 93 -6.98 10.93 -10.77
N TRP A 94 -8.08 10.52 -11.38
CA TRP A 94 -8.44 10.94 -12.73
C TRP A 94 -8.88 12.40 -12.71
N PRO A 95 -8.11 13.34 -13.31
CA PRO A 95 -8.35 14.77 -13.15
C PRO A 95 -9.59 15.29 -13.87
N HIS A 96 -10.09 14.53 -14.85
CA HIS A 96 -11.29 14.83 -15.64
C HIS A 96 -12.58 14.25 -15.05
N MET A 97 -12.50 13.57 -13.92
CA MET A 97 -13.61 12.99 -13.17
C MET A 97 -13.76 13.67 -11.82
N THR A 98 -15.00 13.82 -11.35
CA THR A 98 -15.29 14.25 -9.98
C THR A 98 -14.78 13.22 -8.96
N VAL A 99 -14.78 13.58 -7.68
CA VAL A 99 -14.48 12.64 -6.58
C VAL A 99 -15.41 11.43 -6.64
N LEU A 100 -16.72 11.65 -6.77
CA LEU A 100 -17.70 10.57 -6.83
C LEU A 100 -17.43 9.64 -8.02
N GLU A 101 -17.20 10.19 -9.21
CA GLU A 101 -16.89 9.40 -10.41
C GLU A 101 -15.59 8.61 -10.25
N ASN A 102 -14.53 9.17 -9.63
CA ASN A 102 -13.31 8.46 -9.29
C ASN A 102 -13.56 7.22 -8.40
N LEU A 103 -14.55 7.28 -7.52
CA LEU A 103 -14.86 6.17 -6.61
C LEU A 103 -15.71 5.09 -7.30
N ILE A 104 -16.71 5.45 -8.08
CA ILE A 104 -17.70 4.48 -8.60
C ILE A 104 -17.29 3.79 -9.89
N GLU A 105 -16.37 4.36 -10.66
CA GLU A 105 -15.99 3.87 -12.00
C GLU A 105 -15.51 2.42 -11.98
N ALA A 106 -14.56 2.09 -11.10
CA ALA A 106 -13.99 0.75 -11.03
C ALA A 106 -14.98 -0.30 -10.50
N PRO A 107 -15.72 -0.09 -9.39
CA PRO A 107 -16.75 -1.02 -8.94
C PRO A 107 -17.82 -1.31 -9.99
N MET A 108 -18.29 -0.29 -10.70
CA MET A 108 -19.30 -0.47 -11.75
C MET A 108 -18.76 -1.29 -12.92
N LYS A 109 -17.57 -0.99 -13.42
CA LYS A 109 -17.00 -1.63 -14.62
C LYS A 109 -16.39 -3.00 -14.37
N ILE A 110 -15.79 -3.20 -13.19
CA ILE A 110 -15.00 -4.40 -12.89
C ILE A 110 -15.80 -5.38 -12.05
N LEU A 111 -16.56 -4.90 -11.04
CA LEU A 111 -17.36 -5.75 -10.15
C LEU A 111 -18.82 -5.87 -10.60
N GLY A 112 -19.26 -5.07 -11.58
CA GLY A 112 -20.65 -5.07 -12.06
C GLY A 112 -21.65 -4.49 -11.06
N VAL A 113 -21.20 -3.69 -10.09
CA VAL A 113 -22.06 -3.03 -9.10
C VAL A 113 -22.96 -2.03 -9.82
N GLY A 114 -24.26 -2.03 -9.49
CA GLY A 114 -25.20 -1.07 -10.06
C GLY A 114 -24.87 0.37 -9.64
N GLU A 115 -25.16 1.35 -10.52
CA GLU A 115 -24.79 2.76 -10.29
C GLU A 115 -25.34 3.30 -8.96
N THR A 116 -26.60 3.02 -8.65
CA THR A 116 -27.25 3.48 -7.39
C THR A 116 -26.53 2.94 -6.17
N GLU A 117 -26.20 1.64 -6.17
CA GLU A 117 -25.48 0.99 -5.09
C GLU A 117 -24.04 1.51 -4.98
N ALA A 118 -23.34 1.69 -6.11
CA ALA A 118 -21.98 2.25 -6.13
C ALA A 118 -21.94 3.67 -5.57
N LYS A 119 -22.92 4.53 -5.93
CA LYS A 119 -23.04 5.88 -5.38
C LYS A 119 -23.32 5.87 -3.87
N GLN A 120 -24.19 4.98 -3.39
CA GLN A 120 -24.45 4.86 -1.97
C GLN A 120 -23.19 4.46 -1.20
N GLN A 121 -22.49 3.39 -1.64
CA GLN A 121 -21.23 2.94 -1.02
C GLN A 121 -20.15 4.04 -1.04
N ALA A 122 -20.04 4.77 -2.14
CA ALA A 122 -19.10 5.88 -2.26
C ALA A 122 -19.42 7.00 -1.26
N MET A 123 -20.69 7.39 -1.11
CA MET A 123 -21.09 8.44 -0.16
C MET A 123 -20.86 8.01 1.30
N GLU A 124 -21.09 6.74 1.66
CA GLU A 124 -20.78 6.19 2.97
C GLU A 124 -19.26 6.28 3.27
N LEU A 125 -18.40 5.92 2.31
CA LEU A 125 -16.95 6.06 2.44
C LEU A 125 -16.51 7.52 2.54
N LEU A 126 -17.07 8.41 1.72
CA LEU A 126 -16.77 9.83 1.77
C LEU A 126 -17.14 10.43 3.12
N GLN A 127 -18.28 10.06 3.70
CA GLN A 127 -18.68 10.48 5.03
C GLN A 127 -17.69 9.96 6.09
N ARG A 128 -17.34 8.67 6.06
CA ARG A 128 -16.35 8.07 6.97
C ARG A 128 -15.00 8.80 6.91
N LEU A 129 -14.59 9.24 5.73
CA LEU A 129 -13.33 9.92 5.48
C LEU A 129 -13.45 11.47 5.58
N ARG A 130 -14.60 12.00 6.03
CA ARG A 130 -14.89 13.43 6.18
C ARG A 130 -14.71 14.22 4.87
N LEU A 131 -15.26 13.67 3.79
CA LEU A 131 -15.20 14.23 2.43
C LEU A 131 -16.58 14.35 1.79
N GLU A 132 -17.67 14.18 2.55
CA GLU A 132 -19.05 14.18 2.02
C GLU A 132 -19.40 15.45 1.21
N GLY A 133 -18.88 16.61 1.60
CA GLY A 133 -19.09 17.88 0.89
C GLY A 133 -18.22 18.04 -0.37
N HIS A 134 -17.46 17.01 -0.79
CA HIS A 134 -16.51 17.09 -1.89
C HIS A 134 -16.85 16.17 -3.07
N ALA A 135 -17.97 15.43 -3.01
CA ALA A 135 -18.35 14.41 -4.01
C ALA A 135 -18.33 14.94 -5.46
N GLU A 136 -18.85 16.16 -5.67
CA GLU A 136 -18.95 16.80 -6.99
C GLU A 136 -17.72 17.64 -7.37
N ARG A 137 -16.68 17.68 -6.53
CA ARG A 137 -15.46 18.42 -6.83
C ARG A 137 -14.52 17.58 -7.70
N PHE A 138 -13.73 18.28 -8.51
CA PHE A 138 -12.62 17.67 -9.26
C PHE A 138 -11.34 17.64 -8.40
N PRO A 139 -10.44 16.67 -8.63
CA PRO A 139 -9.19 16.54 -7.86
C PRO A 139 -8.37 17.81 -7.75
N LEU A 140 -8.31 18.63 -8.80
CA LEU A 140 -7.57 19.91 -8.82
C LEU A 140 -8.08 20.94 -7.80
N HIS A 141 -9.31 20.79 -7.30
CA HIS A 141 -9.92 21.68 -6.31
C HIS A 141 -9.80 21.14 -4.88
N LEU A 142 -8.99 20.11 -4.66
CA LEU A 142 -8.76 19.46 -3.37
C LEU A 142 -7.35 19.76 -2.86
N SER A 143 -7.21 19.89 -1.53
CA SER A 143 -5.88 19.87 -0.89
C SER A 143 -5.21 18.50 -1.05
N GLY A 144 -3.88 18.43 -0.87
CA GLY A 144 -3.14 17.17 -0.94
C GLY A 144 -3.70 16.09 0.00
N GLY A 145 -4.01 16.44 1.24
CA GLY A 145 -4.61 15.51 2.20
C GLY A 145 -6.04 15.08 1.83
N GLN A 146 -6.82 15.94 1.17
CA GLN A 146 -8.12 15.55 0.63
C GLN A 146 -7.95 14.59 -0.55
N GLN A 147 -7.02 14.85 -1.46
CA GLN A 147 -6.70 13.94 -2.58
C GLN A 147 -6.24 12.58 -2.07
N GLN A 148 -5.39 12.54 -1.03
CA GLN A 148 -4.93 11.30 -0.41
C GLN A 148 -6.11 10.48 0.14
N ARG A 149 -7.02 11.10 0.89
CA ARG A 149 -8.21 10.42 1.40
C ARG A 149 -9.14 9.94 0.30
N VAL A 150 -9.29 10.67 -0.80
CA VAL A 150 -10.02 10.22 -1.99
C VAL A 150 -9.34 9.00 -2.64
N ALA A 151 -8.00 8.99 -2.74
CA ALA A 151 -7.25 7.85 -3.27
C ALA A 151 -7.43 6.58 -2.39
N ILE A 152 -7.45 6.75 -1.06
CA ILE A 152 -7.77 5.66 -0.12
C ILE A 152 -9.20 5.19 -0.33
N ALA A 153 -10.18 6.10 -0.38
CA ALA A 153 -11.58 5.77 -0.64
C ALA A 153 -11.75 4.96 -1.93
N ARG A 154 -11.10 5.42 -3.02
CA ARG A 154 -11.14 4.73 -4.32
C ARG A 154 -10.61 3.30 -4.24
N ALA A 155 -9.50 3.09 -3.53
CA ALA A 155 -8.95 1.75 -3.33
C ALA A 155 -9.92 0.86 -2.52
N LEU A 156 -10.57 1.41 -1.48
CA LEU A 156 -11.51 0.69 -0.62
C LEU A 156 -12.83 0.33 -1.31
N MET A 157 -13.25 1.09 -2.33
CA MET A 157 -14.44 0.75 -3.13
C MET A 157 -14.35 -0.63 -3.80
N MET A 158 -13.14 -1.14 -4.05
CA MET A 158 -12.91 -2.49 -4.59
C MET A 158 -12.98 -3.58 -3.52
N LYS A 159 -13.18 -3.24 -2.23
CA LYS A 159 -13.23 -4.18 -1.09
C LYS A 159 -11.99 -5.10 -1.04
N PRO A 160 -10.77 -4.54 -1.07
CA PRO A 160 -9.55 -5.33 -1.17
C PRO A 160 -9.28 -6.11 0.12
N GLN A 161 -8.63 -7.28 0.01
CA GLN A 161 -8.12 -8.04 1.15
C GLN A 161 -6.76 -7.50 1.64
N VAL A 162 -6.00 -6.91 0.71
CA VAL A 162 -4.70 -6.29 0.99
C VAL A 162 -4.69 -4.87 0.44
N LEU A 163 -4.17 -3.93 1.22
CA LEU A 163 -4.00 -2.55 0.79
C LEU A 163 -2.52 -2.15 0.88
N LEU A 164 -1.98 -1.69 -0.24
CA LEU A 164 -0.60 -1.27 -0.40
C LEU A 164 -0.53 0.25 -0.38
N PHE A 165 0.37 0.83 0.42
CA PHE A 165 0.58 2.27 0.52
C PHE A 165 2.03 2.63 0.17
N ASP A 166 2.24 3.37 -0.91
CA ASP A 166 3.56 3.90 -1.29
C ASP A 166 3.66 5.36 -0.79
N GLU A 167 4.28 5.56 0.37
CA GLU A 167 4.49 6.84 1.06
C GLU A 167 3.19 7.67 1.26
N PRO A 168 2.20 7.15 2.01
CA PRO A 168 0.87 7.76 2.09
C PRO A 168 0.81 9.12 2.79
N THR A 169 1.84 9.50 3.53
CA THR A 169 1.93 10.75 4.31
C THR A 169 2.96 11.75 3.75
N ALA A 170 3.68 11.37 2.70
CA ALA A 170 4.72 12.21 2.13
C ALA A 170 4.18 13.58 1.69
N ALA A 171 4.87 14.65 2.12
CA ALA A 171 4.53 16.04 1.83
C ALA A 171 3.17 16.51 2.39
N LEU A 172 2.61 15.81 3.37
CA LEU A 172 1.43 16.24 4.12
C LEU A 172 1.86 16.92 5.43
N ASP A 173 1.00 17.84 5.89
CA ASP A 173 1.21 18.46 7.20
C ASP A 173 0.91 17.46 8.36
N PRO A 174 1.41 17.73 9.59
CA PRO A 174 1.26 16.82 10.72
C PRO A 174 -0.19 16.51 11.10
N GLU A 175 -1.11 17.44 10.91
CA GLU A 175 -2.52 17.22 11.22
C GLU A 175 -3.15 16.23 10.24
N ILE A 176 -2.87 16.37 8.96
CA ILE A 176 -3.33 15.44 7.93
C ILE A 176 -2.66 14.08 8.07
N THR A 177 -1.35 14.06 8.37
CA THR A 177 -0.65 12.80 8.70
C THR A 177 -1.35 12.03 9.82
N ALA A 178 -1.76 12.70 10.89
CA ALA A 178 -2.49 12.08 11.99
C ALA A 178 -3.85 11.49 11.53
N GLN A 179 -4.55 12.16 10.62
CA GLN A 179 -5.80 11.64 10.05
C GLN A 179 -5.57 10.38 9.20
N ILE A 180 -4.50 10.35 8.39
CA ILE A 180 -4.15 9.15 7.61
C ILE A 180 -3.76 7.98 8.54
N VAL A 181 -3.01 8.24 9.60
CA VAL A 181 -2.68 7.24 10.64
C VAL A 181 -3.96 6.65 11.23
N SER A 182 -4.92 7.49 11.61
CA SER A 182 -6.22 7.00 12.16
C SER A 182 -6.97 6.12 11.16
N ILE A 183 -6.96 6.46 9.87
CA ILE A 183 -7.57 5.63 8.83
C ILE A 183 -6.87 4.26 8.74
N ILE A 184 -5.53 4.21 8.78
CA ILE A 184 -4.76 2.97 8.75
C ILE A 184 -5.09 2.08 9.95
N GLU A 185 -5.20 2.67 11.15
CA GLU A 185 -5.61 1.96 12.38
C GLU A 185 -7.03 1.40 12.27
N GLU A 186 -7.98 2.21 11.81
CA GLU A 186 -9.36 1.75 11.57
C GLU A 186 -9.43 0.60 10.55
N LEU A 187 -8.65 0.67 9.46
CA LEU A 187 -8.59 -0.39 8.45
C LEU A 187 -8.01 -1.69 9.01
N ARG A 188 -7.04 -1.60 9.92
CA ARG A 188 -6.50 -2.76 10.64
C ARG A 188 -7.60 -3.47 11.45
N GLU A 189 -8.45 -2.71 12.14
CA GLU A 189 -9.56 -3.27 12.93
C GLU A 189 -10.58 -4.02 12.05
N THR A 190 -10.71 -3.65 10.77
CA THR A 190 -11.56 -4.37 9.80
C THR A 190 -10.94 -5.66 9.27
N GLY A 191 -9.69 -5.98 9.63
CA GLY A 191 -8.97 -7.18 9.19
C GLY A 191 -8.27 -7.05 7.85
N ILE A 192 -8.24 -5.86 7.22
CA ILE A 192 -7.49 -5.61 5.99
C ILE A 192 -5.99 -5.66 6.28
N THR A 193 -5.26 -6.54 5.60
CA THR A 193 -3.80 -6.59 5.68
C THR A 193 -3.20 -5.41 4.92
N GLN A 194 -2.22 -4.73 5.51
CA GLN A 194 -1.65 -3.52 4.94
C GLN A 194 -0.14 -3.65 4.78
N VAL A 195 0.41 -3.14 3.68
CA VAL A 195 1.85 -2.96 3.48
C VAL A 195 2.11 -1.49 3.19
N ILE A 196 2.94 -0.86 4.00
CA ILE A 196 3.16 0.59 3.97
C ILE A 196 4.65 0.87 3.77
N VAL A 197 4.99 1.57 2.71
CA VAL A 197 6.30 2.18 2.53
C VAL A 197 6.27 3.57 3.16
N THR A 198 7.20 3.86 4.05
CA THR A 198 7.38 5.19 4.62
C THR A 198 8.82 5.43 5.05
N HIS A 199 9.22 6.68 5.14
CA HIS A 199 10.44 7.12 5.79
C HIS A 199 10.14 7.77 7.15
N GLU A 200 8.88 7.95 7.52
CA GLU A 200 8.44 8.54 8.79
C GLU A 200 8.42 7.51 9.92
N VAL A 201 9.49 7.41 10.68
CA VAL A 201 9.63 6.46 11.80
C VAL A 201 8.54 6.64 12.84
N ASN A 202 8.13 7.88 13.13
CA ASN A 202 7.08 8.16 14.11
C ASN A 202 5.69 7.65 13.68
N MET A 203 5.37 7.72 12.39
CA MET A 203 4.17 7.11 11.83
C MET A 203 4.27 5.58 11.91
N ALA A 204 5.40 5.01 11.49
CA ALA A 204 5.65 3.58 11.53
C ALA A 204 5.47 2.98 12.93
N LYS A 205 6.02 3.63 13.97
CA LYS A 205 5.86 3.22 15.39
C LYS A 205 4.41 3.11 15.85
N LYS A 206 3.52 3.94 15.33
CA LYS A 206 2.10 3.95 15.71
C LYS A 206 1.33 2.79 15.09
N VAL A 207 1.58 2.49 13.82
CA VAL A 207 0.71 1.59 13.05
C VAL A 207 1.26 0.18 12.87
N ALA A 208 2.60 -0.02 12.92
CA ALA A 208 3.22 -1.29 12.57
C ALA A 208 2.88 -2.42 13.53
N THR A 209 2.42 -3.55 13.00
CA THR A 209 2.46 -4.85 13.68
C THR A 209 3.73 -5.61 13.30
N LYS A 210 4.24 -5.35 12.08
CA LYS A 210 5.47 -5.93 11.57
C LYS A 210 6.32 -4.86 10.91
N VAL A 211 7.61 -4.89 11.22
CA VAL A 211 8.63 -3.97 10.69
C VAL A 211 9.57 -4.74 9.77
N VAL A 212 9.88 -4.15 8.63
CA VAL A 212 10.85 -4.66 7.66
C VAL A 212 11.80 -3.54 7.31
N TYR A 213 13.06 -3.68 7.68
CA TYR A 213 14.10 -2.71 7.33
C TYR A 213 14.89 -3.20 6.12
N MET A 214 15.00 -2.34 5.10
CA MET A 214 15.64 -2.64 3.82
C MET A 214 16.81 -1.71 3.53
N GLU A 215 17.86 -2.27 2.95
CA GLU A 215 18.97 -1.54 2.32
C GLU A 215 19.43 -2.23 1.04
N GLN A 216 19.77 -1.44 0.03
CA GLN A 216 20.38 -1.92 -1.21
C GLN A 216 19.68 -3.16 -1.80
N GLY A 217 18.35 -3.14 -1.80
CA GLY A 217 17.53 -4.21 -2.36
C GLY A 217 17.41 -5.48 -1.51
N ASN A 218 17.93 -5.46 -0.27
CA ASN A 218 17.87 -6.60 0.65
C ASN A 218 17.01 -6.27 1.88
N ILE A 219 16.34 -7.28 2.42
CA ILE A 219 15.79 -7.18 3.79
C ILE A 219 16.94 -7.45 4.76
N ILE A 220 17.22 -6.47 5.61
CA ILE A 220 18.30 -6.51 6.59
C ILE A 220 17.79 -6.98 7.94
N GLU A 221 16.59 -6.54 8.32
CA GLU A 221 15.98 -6.89 9.60
C GLU A 221 14.47 -6.97 9.46
N THR A 222 13.88 -7.91 10.17
CA THR A 222 12.43 -8.09 10.24
C THR A 222 12.04 -8.46 11.66
N GLY A 223 10.95 -7.88 12.17
CA GLY A 223 10.42 -8.19 13.49
C GLY A 223 9.06 -7.52 13.71
N ASP A 224 8.61 -7.53 14.95
CA ASP A 224 7.42 -6.78 15.39
C ASP A 224 7.78 -5.35 15.81
N SER A 225 6.85 -4.62 16.39
CA SER A 225 7.05 -3.23 16.83
C SER A 225 8.16 -3.05 17.88
N THR A 226 8.58 -4.11 18.59
CA THR A 226 9.70 -4.03 19.56
C THR A 226 11.04 -3.73 18.89
N CYS A 227 11.18 -3.99 17.58
CA CYS A 227 12.36 -3.63 16.79
C CYS A 227 12.67 -2.12 16.81
N PHE A 228 11.69 -1.26 17.07
CA PHE A 228 11.94 0.19 17.20
C PHE A 228 12.70 0.56 18.48
N GLU A 229 12.54 -0.22 19.54
CA GLU A 229 13.21 -0.01 20.83
C GLU A 229 14.48 -0.85 20.94
N GLN A 230 14.47 -2.04 20.35
CA GLN A 230 15.56 -3.01 20.43
C GLN A 230 15.95 -3.52 19.03
N PRO A 231 16.47 -2.65 18.15
CA PRO A 231 16.94 -3.06 16.84
C PRO A 231 18.10 -4.04 16.96
N GLN A 232 18.08 -5.13 16.19
CA GLN A 232 19.07 -6.20 16.26
C GLN A 232 20.33 -5.88 15.43
N THR A 233 20.18 -5.08 14.36
CA THR A 233 21.29 -4.74 13.47
C THR A 233 21.76 -3.32 13.70
N GLU A 234 23.09 -3.11 13.67
CA GLU A 234 23.68 -1.76 13.79
C GLU A 234 23.20 -0.81 12.68
N ARG A 235 22.91 -1.34 11.48
CA ARG A 235 22.37 -0.54 10.37
C ARG A 235 20.98 0.02 10.68
N PHE A 236 20.07 -0.79 11.21
CA PHE A 236 18.73 -0.32 11.57
C PHE A 236 18.81 0.65 12.77
N LYS A 237 19.66 0.38 13.75
CA LYS A 237 19.89 1.29 14.89
C LYS A 237 20.37 2.67 14.44
N GLN A 238 21.33 2.73 13.51
CA GLN A 238 21.79 3.97 12.93
C GLN A 238 20.70 4.68 12.15
N TYR A 239 19.92 3.95 11.34
CA TYR A 239 18.79 4.51 10.62
C TYR A 239 17.77 5.16 11.56
N LEU A 240 17.40 4.47 12.64
CA LEU A 240 16.47 5.01 13.64
C LEU A 240 17.01 6.27 14.31
N SER A 241 18.29 6.29 14.67
CA SER A 241 18.90 7.46 15.35
C SER A 241 18.95 8.74 14.50
N HIS A 242 18.91 8.61 13.17
CA HIS A 242 18.92 9.76 12.24
C HIS A 242 17.51 10.21 11.81
N ASN A 243 16.47 9.43 12.08
CA ASN A 243 15.11 9.68 11.56
C ASN A 243 14.04 9.78 12.68
N VAL A 244 14.46 9.87 13.94
CA VAL A 244 13.56 10.08 15.10
C VAL A 244 13.64 11.51 15.60
#